data_41690f774052ae10100503ac59388d5f
#
_entry.id   41690f774052ae10100503ac59388d5f
#
_cell.length_a   1.000
_cell.length_b   1.000
_cell.length_c   1.000
_cell.angle_alpha   90.00
_cell.angle_beta   90.00
_cell.angle_gamma   90.00
#
_symmetry.space_group_name_H-M   'P 1'
#
loop_
_entity.id
_entity.type
_entity.pdbx_description
1 polymer ?
#
loop_
_entity_poly.entity_id
_entity_poly.type
_entity_poly.pdbx_seq_one_letter_code
_entity_poly.pdbx_strand_id
1 'polypeptide(L)'
;MRLLYSFRFQQIGDTWLAAATGQNAHLFNGVLQLNEVGHFIVAQLDKLSQSATTGQWTEQQLIDHLATALTHEYEVDEPTARQAAVKVLTYLQQEGVLL
;
A
#
# COMPACT_ATOMS: atom_id res chain seq x y z
N MET A 1 5.86 11.17 1.48
CA MET A 1 5.73 9.72 1.61
C MET A 1 5.66 9.08 0.23
N ARG A 2 6.47 8.10 -0.04
CA ARG A 2 6.63 7.56 -1.39
C ARG A 2 6.90 6.06 -1.35
N LEU A 3 6.18 5.32 -2.21
CA LEU A 3 6.44 3.90 -2.41
C LEU A 3 7.69 3.75 -3.27
N LEU A 4 8.66 2.95 -2.81
CA LEU A 4 9.98 2.84 -3.45
C LEU A 4 10.00 1.86 -4.62
N TYR A 5 9.04 0.93 -4.68
CA TYR A 5 9.00 -0.13 -5.69
C TYR A 5 7.60 -0.25 -6.26
N SER A 6 7.51 -0.74 -7.49
CA SER A 6 6.27 -1.31 -7.99
C SER A 6 6.18 -2.76 -7.53
N PHE A 7 4.98 -3.32 -7.50
CA PHE A 7 4.77 -4.67 -6.98
C PHE A 7 3.98 -5.52 -7.95
N ARG A 8 4.31 -6.79 -7.95
CA ARG A 8 3.54 -7.84 -8.60
C ARG A 8 2.84 -8.65 -7.53
N PHE A 9 1.54 -8.86 -7.69
CA PHE A 9 0.72 -9.51 -6.67
C PHE A 9 0.36 -10.93 -7.10
N GLN A 10 0.34 -11.84 -6.11
CA GLN A 10 -0.14 -13.20 -6.30
C GLN A 10 -0.97 -13.59 -5.10
N GLN A 11 -2.16 -14.13 -5.33
CA GLN A 11 -3.03 -14.60 -4.27
C GLN A 11 -2.82 -16.10 -4.04
N ILE A 12 -2.63 -16.47 -2.79
CA ILE A 12 -2.53 -17.88 -2.37
C ILE A 12 -3.48 -18.04 -1.18
N GLY A 13 -4.63 -18.68 -1.42
CA GLY A 13 -5.69 -18.76 -0.42
C GLY A 13 -6.18 -17.36 -0.06
N ASP A 14 -6.18 -17.03 1.22
CA ASP A 14 -6.60 -15.71 1.72
C ASP A 14 -5.44 -14.73 1.83
N THR A 15 -4.24 -15.14 1.44
CA THR A 15 -3.04 -14.33 1.56
C THR A 15 -2.64 -13.79 0.20
N TRP A 16 -2.29 -12.52 0.16
CA TRP A 16 -1.69 -11.89 -1.01
C TRP A 16 -0.20 -11.72 -0.80
N LEU A 17 0.58 -12.11 -1.80
CA LEU A 17 2.02 -11.88 -1.82
C LEU A 17 2.34 -10.76 -2.80
N ALA A 18 3.20 -9.83 -2.37
CA ALA A 18 3.63 -8.73 -3.21
C ALA A 18 5.14 -8.79 -3.36
N ALA A 19 5.61 -8.99 -4.58
CA ALA A 19 7.02 -9.02 -4.92
C ALA A 19 7.40 -7.73 -5.63
N ALA A 20 8.52 -7.13 -5.25
CA ALA A 20 8.99 -5.92 -5.88
C ALA A 20 9.38 -6.19 -7.33
N THR A 21 9.02 -5.27 -8.22
CA THR A 21 9.37 -5.31 -9.64
C THR A 21 10.03 -4.01 -10.06
N GLY A 22 10.61 -3.99 -11.25
CA GLY A 22 11.23 -2.80 -11.80
C GLY A 22 12.73 -2.77 -11.58
N GLN A 23 13.33 -1.62 -11.90
CA GLN A 23 14.77 -1.46 -11.99
C GLN A 23 15.49 -1.72 -10.66
N ASN A 24 14.89 -1.35 -9.55
CA ASN A 24 15.49 -1.45 -8.22
C ASN A 24 14.94 -2.61 -7.39
N ALA A 25 14.21 -3.53 -8.02
CA ALA A 25 13.59 -4.65 -7.31
C ALA A 25 14.60 -5.51 -6.55
N HIS A 26 15.81 -5.60 -7.04
CA HIS A 26 16.87 -6.40 -6.41
C HIS A 26 17.31 -5.84 -5.04
N LEU A 27 16.97 -4.59 -4.74
CA LEU A 27 17.30 -3.96 -3.46
C LEU A 27 16.35 -4.39 -2.34
N PHE A 28 15.20 -4.95 -2.67
CA PHE A 28 14.26 -5.45 -1.69
C PHE A 28 14.32 -6.97 -1.66
N ASN A 29 14.86 -7.49 -0.57
CA ASN A 29 15.04 -8.92 -0.36
C ASN A 29 13.85 -9.49 0.39
N GLY A 30 12.82 -9.90 -0.32
CA GLY A 30 11.68 -10.52 0.32
C GLY A 30 10.40 -10.29 -0.43
N VAL A 31 9.32 -10.70 0.22
CA VAL A 31 7.96 -10.61 -0.31
C VAL A 31 7.07 -10.09 0.81
N LEU A 32 6.21 -9.12 0.49
CA LEU A 32 5.22 -8.65 1.45
C LEU A 32 4.10 -9.68 1.54
N GLN A 33 3.64 -9.95 2.77
CA GLN A 33 2.44 -10.76 3.01
C GLN A 33 1.31 -9.85 3.42
N LEU A 34 0.21 -9.89 2.68
CA LEU A 34 -0.90 -8.96 2.86
C LEU A 34 -2.21 -9.73 2.94
N ASN A 35 -3.13 -9.24 3.75
CA ASN A 35 -4.51 -9.67 3.67
C ASN A 35 -5.21 -8.90 2.53
N GLU A 36 -6.51 -9.14 2.34
CA GLU A 36 -7.26 -8.47 1.27
C GLU A 36 -7.20 -6.95 1.37
N VAL A 37 -7.37 -6.41 2.56
CA VAL A 37 -7.34 -4.96 2.78
C VAL A 37 -5.94 -4.41 2.53
N GLY A 38 -4.92 -5.09 3.01
CA GLY A 38 -3.53 -4.69 2.75
C GLY A 38 -3.20 -4.70 1.27
N HIS A 39 -3.63 -5.73 0.55
CA HIS A 39 -3.46 -5.79 -0.89
C HIS A 39 -4.14 -4.61 -1.59
N PHE A 40 -5.39 -4.31 -1.22
CA PHE A 40 -6.11 -3.18 -1.78
C PHE A 40 -5.34 -1.87 -1.58
N ILE A 41 -4.83 -1.65 -0.36
CA ILE A 41 -4.11 -0.42 -0.03
C ILE A 41 -2.80 -0.32 -0.83
N VAL A 42 -2.02 -1.40 -0.89
CA VAL A 42 -0.76 -1.37 -1.65
C VAL A 42 -1.02 -1.18 -3.14
N ALA A 43 -2.08 -1.79 -3.68
CA ALA A 43 -2.47 -1.58 -5.07
C ALA A 43 -2.85 -0.12 -5.34
N GLN A 44 -3.55 0.54 -4.42
CA GLN A 44 -3.86 1.97 -4.54
C GLN A 44 -2.58 2.81 -4.52
N LEU A 45 -1.66 2.51 -3.62
CA LEU A 45 -0.37 3.22 -3.57
C LEU A 45 0.43 3.03 -4.85
N ASP A 46 0.40 1.84 -5.42
CA ASP A 46 1.11 1.55 -6.68
C ASP A 46 0.53 2.38 -7.83
N LYS A 47 -0.80 2.50 -7.90
CA LYS A 47 -1.44 3.37 -8.87
C LYS A 47 -1.04 4.82 -8.69
N LEU A 48 -1.01 5.30 -7.45
CA LEU A 48 -0.60 6.66 -7.14
C LEU A 48 0.87 6.90 -7.49
N SER A 49 1.73 5.90 -7.31
CA SER A 49 3.16 6.05 -7.60
C SER A 49 3.44 6.22 -9.08
N GLN A 50 2.49 5.90 -9.94
CA GLN A 50 2.58 6.16 -11.38
C GLN A 50 2.17 7.59 -11.73
N SER A 51 1.66 8.35 -10.77
CA SER A 51 1.31 9.75 -10.94
C SER A 51 2.51 10.64 -10.59
N ALA A 52 2.70 11.72 -11.34
CA ALA A 52 3.82 12.64 -11.13
C ALA A 52 3.78 13.35 -9.78
N THR A 53 2.63 13.37 -9.10
CA THR A 53 2.45 14.10 -7.85
C THR A 53 2.61 13.25 -6.60
N THR A 54 2.75 11.92 -6.74
CA THR A 54 2.70 10.98 -5.61
C THR A 54 3.79 11.25 -4.58
N GLY A 55 4.99 11.59 -5.02
CA GLY A 55 6.11 11.83 -4.12
C GLY A 55 5.94 13.03 -3.22
N GLN A 56 4.91 13.85 -3.45
CA GLN A 56 4.64 15.07 -2.68
C GLN A 56 3.54 14.89 -1.65
N TRP A 57 2.94 13.69 -1.57
CA TRP A 57 1.85 13.44 -0.64
C TRP A 57 2.38 13.31 0.78
N THR A 58 1.72 14.00 1.71
CA THR A 58 1.99 13.83 3.14
C THR A 58 1.33 12.52 3.61
N GLU A 59 1.76 12.06 4.80
CA GLU A 59 1.13 10.91 5.42
C GLU A 59 -0.38 11.13 5.60
N GLN A 60 -0.77 12.31 6.06
CA GLN A 60 -2.19 12.62 6.28
C GLN A 60 -2.99 12.59 4.98
N GLN A 61 -2.42 13.12 3.89
CA GLN A 61 -3.08 13.08 2.59
C GLN A 61 -3.27 11.63 2.10
N LEU A 62 -2.27 10.78 2.30
CA LEU A 62 -2.39 9.37 1.95
C LEU A 62 -3.44 8.65 2.80
N ILE A 63 -3.46 8.90 4.10
CA ILE A 63 -4.46 8.31 4.99
C ILE A 63 -5.86 8.73 4.57
N ASP A 64 -6.07 10.02 4.27
CA ASP A 64 -7.36 10.52 3.82
C ASP A 64 -7.80 9.86 2.51
N HIS A 65 -6.89 9.76 1.55
CA HIS A 65 -7.18 9.12 0.26
C HIS A 65 -7.53 7.64 0.43
N LEU A 66 -6.71 6.91 1.19
CA LEU A 66 -6.90 5.48 1.40
C LEU A 66 -8.16 5.20 2.20
N ALA A 67 -8.46 6.00 3.21
CA ALA A 67 -9.68 5.84 3.98
C ALA A 67 -10.92 6.05 3.11
N THR A 68 -10.91 7.07 2.26
CA THR A 68 -12.00 7.30 1.31
C THR A 68 -12.15 6.12 0.35
N ALA A 69 -11.05 5.62 -0.21
CA ALA A 69 -11.09 4.48 -1.11
C ALA A 69 -11.64 3.23 -0.42
N LEU A 70 -11.24 2.98 0.83
CA LEU A 70 -11.71 1.83 1.60
C LEU A 70 -13.20 1.91 1.90
N THR A 71 -13.72 3.09 2.25
CA THR A 71 -15.15 3.24 2.52
C THR A 71 -16.01 3.07 1.28
N HIS A 72 -15.45 3.32 0.10
CA HIS A 72 -16.14 3.07 -1.17
C HIS A 72 -16.10 1.59 -1.58
N GLU A 73 -15.01 0.90 -1.28
CA GLU A 73 -14.84 -0.50 -1.70
C GLU A 73 -15.45 -1.49 -0.71
N TYR A 74 -15.41 -1.18 0.58
CA TYR A 74 -15.87 -2.06 1.65
C TYR A 74 -16.91 -1.37 2.51
N GLU A 75 -17.74 -2.17 3.17
CA GLU A 75 -18.71 -1.66 4.13
C GLU A 75 -18.03 -1.44 5.49
N VAL A 76 -17.21 -0.39 5.56
CA VAL A 76 -16.51 -0.02 6.80
C VAL A 76 -16.74 1.46 7.08
N ASP A 77 -16.73 1.83 8.36
CA ASP A 77 -16.83 3.24 8.74
C ASP A 77 -15.46 3.92 8.57
N GLU A 78 -15.48 5.25 8.59
CA GLU A 78 -14.27 6.04 8.36
C GLU A 78 -13.20 5.80 9.44
N PRO A 79 -13.50 5.76 10.74
CA PRO A 79 -12.46 5.49 11.74
C PRO A 79 -11.77 4.14 11.53
N THR A 80 -12.53 3.10 11.20
CA THR A 80 -11.96 1.78 10.91
C THR A 80 -11.08 1.81 9.67
N ALA A 81 -11.53 2.51 8.62
CA ALA A 81 -10.75 2.65 7.40
C ALA A 81 -9.43 3.38 7.65
N ARG A 82 -9.45 4.44 8.46
CA ARG A 82 -8.24 5.17 8.82
C ARG A 82 -7.26 4.31 9.61
N GLN A 83 -7.75 3.52 10.56
CA GLN A 83 -6.90 2.61 11.33
C GLN A 83 -6.24 1.58 10.42
N ALA A 84 -6.99 1.04 9.46
CA ALA A 84 -6.44 0.08 8.51
C ALA A 84 -5.35 0.72 7.64
N ALA A 85 -5.58 1.94 7.17
CA ALA A 85 -4.60 2.66 6.37
C ALA A 85 -3.31 2.92 7.16
N VAL A 86 -3.42 3.41 8.39
CA VAL A 86 -2.26 3.66 9.25
C VAL A 86 -1.48 2.37 9.48
N LYS A 87 -2.17 1.27 9.76
CA LYS A 87 -1.55 -0.02 10.03
C LYS A 87 -0.72 -0.50 8.84
N VAL A 88 -1.28 -0.42 7.63
CA VAL A 88 -0.59 -0.86 6.43
C VAL A 88 0.58 0.07 6.10
N LEU A 89 0.39 1.39 6.20
CA LEU A 89 1.49 2.33 5.96
C LEU A 89 2.65 2.09 6.93
N THR A 90 2.36 1.85 8.21
CA THR A 90 3.38 1.54 9.21
C THR A 90 4.12 0.26 8.86
N TYR A 91 3.40 -0.77 8.46
CA TYR A 91 4.00 -2.04 8.03
C TYR A 91 4.94 -1.82 6.84
N LEU A 92 4.51 -1.06 5.84
CA LEU A 92 5.34 -0.79 4.66
C LEU A 92 6.59 0.00 5.00
N GLN A 93 6.49 0.95 5.95
CA GLN A 93 7.66 1.69 6.42
C GLN A 93 8.64 0.77 7.15
N GLN A 94 8.14 -0.14 7.98
CA GLN A 94 8.97 -1.11 8.69
C GLN A 94 9.69 -2.06 7.74
N GLU A 95 9.03 -2.42 6.64
CA GLU A 95 9.63 -3.29 5.62
C GLU A 95 10.59 -2.53 4.70
N GLY A 96 10.66 -1.21 4.83
CA GLY A 96 11.59 -0.41 4.03
C GLY A 96 11.16 -0.17 2.60
N VAL A 97 9.88 -0.35 2.28
CA VAL A 97 9.36 -0.16 0.91
C VAL A 97 8.60 1.16 0.76
N LEU A 98 8.37 1.88 1.85
CA LEU A 98 7.71 3.18 1.86
C LEU A 98 8.58 4.18 2.63
N LEU A 99 8.85 5.30 1.99
CA LEU A 99 9.61 6.40 2.57
C LEU A 99 8.69 7.50 3.05
#